data_467c20b638a154c811d2489729653813
#
_entry.id   467c20b638a154c811d2489729653813
#
_cell.length_a   1.000
_cell.length_b   1.000
_cell.length_c   1.000
_cell.angle_alpha   90.00
_cell.angle_beta   90.00
_cell.angle_gamma   90.00
#
_symmetry.space_group_name_H-M   'P 1'
#
loop_
_entity.id
_entity.type
_entity.pdbx_description
1 polymer ?
#
loop_
_entity_poly.entity_id
_entity_poly.type
_entity_poly.pdbx_seq_one_letter_code
_entity_poly.pdbx_strand_id
1 'polypeptide(L)'
;MKTDQMISDFIADLTVSQTVKEGMFYRNAEALKTFLKRKHDGMNLSERMWKVSEGAKENLEYYLASGLSDGRPAALIAQDIRYCLKEPDRRFHRIRDYKGRLVASQPMKEYRPGRGIYRSSYKNAIRVGATETNIAYHEADHQRWKNLNFVLGVKVDRSPTSKEPCKICDAMKGTYPKGFKFLPWHPFCICQATPVMLSGAEFTSFLIDGNMPAGRVLKDMPENALEYIETNPNYKQSYAYTHNAPFFRDNSK
;
A
#
# COMPACT_ATOMS: atom_id res chain seq x y z
N MET A 1 -12.43 4.32 -8.57
CA MET A 1 -11.03 4.67 -8.26
C MET A 1 -10.21 4.61 -9.55
N LYS A 2 -8.91 5.04 -9.56
CA LYS A 2 -8.14 5.16 -10.82
C LYS A 2 -8.07 3.86 -11.62
N THR A 3 -7.88 2.72 -10.94
CA THR A 3 -7.87 1.39 -11.59
C THR A 3 -9.23 1.02 -12.18
N ASP A 4 -10.32 1.35 -11.46
CA ASP A 4 -11.68 1.08 -11.98
C ASP A 4 -11.94 1.91 -13.23
N GLN A 5 -11.48 3.18 -13.27
CA GLN A 5 -11.60 4.01 -14.46
C GLN A 5 -10.80 3.45 -15.63
N MET A 6 -9.55 3.03 -15.41
CA MET A 6 -8.73 2.42 -16.47
C MET A 6 -9.36 1.15 -17.03
N ILE A 7 -9.92 0.29 -16.18
CA ILE A 7 -10.64 -0.93 -16.63
C ILE A 7 -11.93 -0.55 -17.35
N SER A 8 -12.68 0.44 -16.83
CA SER A 8 -13.90 0.95 -17.47
C SER A 8 -13.62 1.48 -18.86
N ASP A 9 -12.59 2.32 -18.99
CA ASP A 9 -12.18 2.90 -20.27
C ASP A 9 -11.74 1.81 -21.25
N PHE A 10 -10.98 0.81 -20.77
CA PHE A 10 -10.53 -0.33 -21.57
C PHE A 10 -11.67 -1.19 -22.12
N ILE A 11 -12.72 -1.44 -21.32
CA ILE A 11 -13.85 -2.30 -21.73
C ILE A 11 -15.01 -1.52 -22.36
N ALA A 12 -14.96 -0.17 -22.36
CA ALA A 12 -16.02 0.66 -22.93
C ALA A 12 -16.25 0.37 -24.42
N ASP A 13 -15.14 0.18 -25.14
CA ASP A 13 -15.14 -0.11 -26.59
C ASP A 13 -15.29 -1.59 -26.93
N LEU A 14 -15.40 -2.48 -25.90
CA LEU A 14 -15.50 -3.92 -26.11
C LEU A 14 -16.95 -4.40 -26.01
N THR A 15 -17.35 -5.23 -26.97
CA THR A 15 -18.66 -5.91 -26.98
C THR A 15 -18.61 -7.15 -26.07
N VAL A 16 -18.59 -6.92 -24.75
CA VAL A 16 -18.64 -8.00 -23.75
C VAL A 16 -19.98 -8.00 -23.00
N SER A 17 -20.41 -9.18 -22.55
CA SER A 17 -21.66 -9.30 -21.82
C SER A 17 -21.63 -8.51 -20.50
N GLN A 18 -22.80 -8.06 -20.03
CA GLN A 18 -22.94 -7.33 -18.77
C GLN A 18 -22.39 -8.13 -17.58
N THR A 19 -22.62 -9.44 -17.53
CA THR A 19 -22.11 -10.34 -16.48
C THR A 19 -20.59 -10.34 -16.42
N VAL A 20 -19.90 -10.31 -17.57
CA VAL A 20 -18.43 -10.22 -17.62
C VAL A 20 -17.96 -8.87 -17.13
N LYS A 21 -18.64 -7.77 -17.52
CA LYS A 21 -18.34 -6.42 -17.03
C LYS A 21 -18.46 -6.32 -15.51
N GLU A 22 -19.55 -6.83 -14.96
CA GLU A 22 -19.79 -6.85 -13.50
C GLU A 22 -18.72 -7.65 -12.76
N GLY A 23 -18.32 -8.81 -13.30
CA GLY A 23 -17.24 -9.62 -12.75
C GLY A 23 -15.88 -8.89 -12.67
N MET A 24 -15.60 -8.00 -13.61
CA MET A 24 -14.38 -7.19 -13.63
C MET A 24 -14.33 -6.14 -12.52
N PHE A 25 -15.49 -5.69 -12.03
CA PHE A 25 -15.63 -4.69 -10.97
C PHE A 25 -16.00 -5.29 -9.60
N TYR A 26 -16.04 -6.62 -9.49
CA TYR A 26 -16.42 -7.27 -8.24
C TYR A 26 -15.52 -6.85 -7.07
N ARG A 27 -16.14 -6.34 -6.01
CA ARG A 27 -15.42 -6.00 -4.77
C ARG A 27 -14.97 -7.28 -4.08
N ASN A 28 -13.68 -7.46 -3.96
CA ASN A 28 -13.11 -8.68 -3.42
C ASN A 28 -13.12 -8.67 -1.88
N ALA A 29 -14.21 -9.16 -1.27
CA ALA A 29 -14.31 -9.33 0.18
C ALA A 29 -13.22 -10.27 0.75
N GLU A 30 -12.75 -11.22 -0.05
CA GLU A 30 -11.63 -12.10 0.31
C GLU A 30 -10.31 -11.34 0.46
N ALA A 31 -10.07 -10.32 -0.38
CA ALA A 31 -8.90 -9.46 -0.24
C ALA A 31 -8.90 -8.71 1.09
N LEU A 32 -10.04 -8.19 1.52
CA LEU A 32 -10.17 -7.54 2.82
C LEU A 32 -9.93 -8.51 3.97
N LYS A 33 -10.50 -9.71 3.92
CA LYS A 33 -10.27 -10.76 4.93
C LYS A 33 -8.79 -11.16 4.98
N THR A 34 -8.14 -11.34 3.83
CA THR A 34 -6.72 -11.66 3.73
C THR A 34 -5.87 -10.54 4.32
N PHE A 35 -6.19 -9.29 3.99
CA PHE A 35 -5.53 -8.11 4.54
C PHE A 35 -5.62 -8.05 6.07
N LEU A 36 -6.80 -8.28 6.65
CA LEU A 36 -6.99 -8.23 8.10
C LEU A 36 -6.27 -9.37 8.84
N LYS A 37 -6.19 -10.56 8.20
CA LYS A 37 -5.55 -11.74 8.78
C LYS A 37 -4.04 -11.81 8.59
N ARG A 38 -3.46 -10.97 7.71
CA ARG A 38 -2.03 -11.01 7.41
C ARG A 38 -1.18 -10.74 8.65
N LYS A 39 -0.03 -11.40 8.72
CA LYS A 39 0.98 -11.16 9.75
C LYS A 39 2.23 -10.53 9.14
N HIS A 40 2.86 -9.66 9.89
CA HIS A 40 4.18 -9.10 9.60
C HIS A 40 5.01 -9.21 10.88
N ASP A 41 6.20 -9.81 10.79
CA ASP A 41 7.04 -10.11 11.96
C ASP A 41 6.27 -10.89 13.05
N GLY A 42 5.42 -11.85 12.64
CA GLY A 42 4.59 -12.66 13.52
C GLY A 42 3.35 -11.95 14.05
N MET A 43 3.23 -10.64 13.88
CA MET A 43 2.14 -9.80 14.41
C MET A 43 1.09 -9.50 13.35
N ASN A 44 -0.18 -9.59 13.70
CA ASN A 44 -1.28 -9.11 12.87
C ASN A 44 -1.34 -7.56 12.89
N LEU A 45 -2.26 -6.98 12.11
CA LEU A 45 -2.41 -5.52 12.04
C LEU A 45 -2.61 -4.90 13.42
N SER A 46 -3.42 -5.51 14.24
CA SER A 46 -3.73 -5.12 15.60
C SER A 46 -2.48 -5.08 16.48
N GLU A 47 -1.75 -6.17 16.54
CA GLU A 47 -0.55 -6.29 17.36
C GLU A 47 0.52 -5.26 16.98
N ARG A 48 0.59 -4.88 15.71
CA ARG A 48 1.49 -3.81 15.24
C ARG A 48 1.06 -2.41 15.67
N MET A 49 -0.21 -2.19 15.83
CA MET A 49 -0.74 -0.94 16.38
C MET A 49 -0.51 -0.84 17.89
N TRP A 50 -0.22 -1.95 18.53
CA TRP A 50 -0.27 -2.24 19.96
C TRP A 50 0.75 -1.66 20.87
N LYS A 51 1.84 -1.18 20.40
CA LYS A 51 2.74 -0.45 21.30
C LYS A 51 2.14 0.87 21.85
N VAL A 52 0.83 1.03 21.73
CA VAL A 52 0.14 2.26 22.13
C VAL A 52 -0.69 2.14 23.39
N SER A 53 -1.35 1.09 23.70
CA SER A 53 -1.98 0.72 24.97
C SER A 53 -3.14 -0.28 24.79
N GLU A 54 -3.30 -1.22 25.73
CA GLU A 54 -4.26 -2.33 25.61
C GLU A 54 -5.73 -1.91 25.53
N GLY A 55 -6.12 -0.80 26.16
CA GLY A 55 -7.52 -0.36 26.16
C GLY A 55 -8.02 0.33 24.88
N ALA A 56 -7.12 0.64 23.95
CA ALA A 56 -7.50 1.34 22.70
C ALA A 56 -7.64 0.39 21.49
N LYS A 57 -7.38 -0.86 21.65
CA LYS A 57 -7.21 -1.87 20.61
C LYS A 57 -8.43 -2.06 19.73
N GLU A 58 -9.49 -2.48 20.30
CA GLU A 58 -10.71 -2.80 19.57
C GLU A 58 -11.23 -1.59 18.80
N ASN A 59 -11.12 -0.40 19.40
CA ASN A 59 -11.52 0.83 18.75
C ASN A 59 -10.63 1.17 17.56
N LEU A 60 -9.30 1.00 17.70
CA LEU A 60 -8.34 1.27 16.62
C LEU A 60 -8.53 0.32 15.44
N GLU A 61 -8.76 -0.96 15.72
CA GLU A 61 -9.07 -1.96 14.71
C GLU A 61 -10.38 -1.64 13.99
N TYR A 62 -11.42 -1.26 14.74
CA TYR A 62 -12.71 -0.90 14.20
C TYR A 62 -12.60 0.31 13.25
N TYR A 63 -11.98 1.40 13.69
CA TYR A 63 -11.85 2.60 12.86
C TYR A 63 -11.00 2.36 11.61
N LEU A 64 -9.94 1.54 11.71
CA LEU A 64 -9.13 1.21 10.55
C LEU A 64 -9.89 0.31 9.57
N ALA A 65 -10.52 -0.75 10.06
CA ALA A 65 -11.27 -1.68 9.22
C ALA A 65 -12.47 -0.99 8.55
N SER A 66 -13.25 -0.21 9.31
CA SER A 66 -14.37 0.57 8.78
C SER A 66 -13.91 1.60 7.76
N GLY A 67 -12.88 2.37 8.09
CA GLY A 67 -12.34 3.38 7.18
C GLY A 67 -11.82 2.81 5.86
N LEU A 68 -11.19 1.63 5.89
CA LEU A 68 -10.73 0.92 4.70
C LEU A 68 -11.91 0.37 3.89
N SER A 69 -12.92 -0.22 4.57
CA SER A 69 -14.13 -0.74 3.92
C SER A 69 -14.90 0.36 3.18
N ASP A 70 -14.98 1.55 3.80
CA ASP A 70 -15.69 2.70 3.24
C ASP A 70 -14.85 3.49 2.21
N GLY A 71 -13.62 3.08 1.97
CA GLY A 71 -12.70 3.76 1.05
C GLY A 71 -12.28 5.15 1.51
N ARG A 72 -12.28 5.41 2.82
CA ARG A 72 -11.94 6.72 3.40
C ARG A 72 -10.45 7.05 3.20
N PRO A 73 -10.11 8.32 2.98
CA PRO A 73 -8.72 8.77 2.91
C PRO A 73 -7.95 8.47 4.20
N ALA A 74 -6.68 8.07 4.08
CA ALA A 74 -5.82 7.75 5.23
C ALA A 74 -5.73 8.87 6.27
N ALA A 75 -5.81 10.14 5.84
CA ALA A 75 -5.80 11.29 6.74
C ALA A 75 -7.03 11.32 7.66
N LEU A 76 -8.21 10.97 7.15
CA LEU A 76 -9.44 10.90 7.96
C LEU A 76 -9.41 9.70 8.90
N ILE A 77 -8.94 8.53 8.43
CA ILE A 77 -8.75 7.36 9.28
C ILE A 77 -7.77 7.66 10.42
N ALA A 78 -6.67 8.35 10.13
CA ALA A 78 -5.70 8.76 11.14
C ALA A 78 -6.28 9.77 12.15
N GLN A 79 -7.20 10.63 11.72
CA GLN A 79 -7.90 11.54 12.59
C GLN A 79 -8.82 10.79 13.58
N ASP A 80 -9.57 9.81 13.11
CA ASP A 80 -10.42 8.97 13.97
C ASP A 80 -9.58 8.18 14.98
N ILE A 81 -8.48 7.57 14.52
CA ILE A 81 -7.53 6.87 15.38
C ILE A 81 -6.98 7.79 16.47
N ARG A 82 -6.77 9.07 16.17
CA ARG A 82 -6.29 10.06 17.14
C ARG A 82 -7.19 10.16 18.37
N TYR A 83 -8.51 10.10 18.20
CA TYR A 83 -9.45 10.15 19.32
C TYR A 83 -9.36 8.95 20.26
N CYS A 84 -8.83 7.82 19.76
CA CYS A 84 -8.61 6.63 20.58
C CYS A 84 -7.33 6.71 21.44
N LEU A 85 -6.47 7.70 21.21
CA LEU A 85 -5.25 7.88 21.98
C LEU A 85 -5.54 8.64 23.27
N LYS A 86 -5.07 8.12 24.39
CA LYS A 86 -5.21 8.80 25.69
C LYS A 86 -4.49 10.16 25.63
N GLU A 87 -5.25 11.25 25.72
CA GLU A 87 -4.76 12.62 25.75
C GLU A 87 -3.77 12.95 24.60
N PRO A 88 -4.12 12.75 23.33
CA PRO A 88 -3.21 12.86 22.20
C PRO A 88 -2.56 14.23 22.07
N ASP A 89 -3.24 15.29 22.51
CA ASP A 89 -2.78 16.68 22.41
C ASP A 89 -1.95 17.12 23.63
N ARG A 90 -2.12 16.48 24.79
CA ARG A 90 -1.47 16.88 26.04
C ARG A 90 0.04 16.72 26.00
N ARG A 91 0.56 15.73 25.29
CA ARG A 91 2.01 15.45 25.22
C ARG A 91 2.79 16.39 24.33
N PHE A 92 2.13 17.07 23.42
CA PHE A 92 2.78 17.82 22.33
C PHE A 92 2.44 19.31 22.33
N HIS A 93 1.72 19.79 23.32
CA HIS A 93 1.42 21.22 23.43
C HIS A 93 2.56 21.96 24.10
N ARG A 94 2.74 23.20 23.67
CA ARG A 94 3.62 24.16 24.33
C ARG A 94 2.80 25.03 25.28
N ILE A 95 3.40 25.39 26.40
CA ILE A 95 2.84 26.32 27.38
C ILE A 95 3.66 27.59 27.38
N ARG A 96 3.07 28.69 27.85
CA ARG A 96 3.85 29.94 28.08
C ARG A 96 4.50 29.88 29.44
N ASP A 97 5.80 30.19 29.47
CA ASP A 97 6.53 30.38 30.74
C ASP A 97 6.18 31.75 31.39
N TYR A 98 6.75 32.00 32.53
CA TYR A 98 6.56 33.26 33.26
C TYR A 98 7.06 34.51 32.50
N LYS A 99 7.86 34.34 31.45
CA LYS A 99 8.32 35.40 30.55
C LYS A 99 7.48 35.47 29.26
N GLY A 100 6.38 34.73 29.16
CA GLY A 100 5.52 34.66 27.97
C GLY A 100 6.06 33.85 26.80
N ARG A 101 7.21 33.17 26.92
CA ARG A 101 7.84 32.38 25.87
C ARG A 101 7.17 30.99 25.77
N LEU A 102 6.98 30.51 24.56
CA LEU A 102 6.45 29.15 24.31
C LEU A 102 7.53 28.10 24.63
N VAL A 103 7.33 27.37 25.71
CA VAL A 103 8.18 26.27 26.16
C VAL A 103 7.43 24.92 26.08
N ALA A 104 8.19 23.82 26.01
CA ALA A 104 7.59 22.49 26.05
C ALA A 104 6.88 22.25 27.40
N SER A 105 5.68 21.70 27.38
CA SER A 105 4.98 21.24 28.59
C SER A 105 5.78 20.14 29.32
N GLN A 106 5.51 19.93 30.61
CA GLN A 106 6.22 18.92 31.39
C GLN A 106 6.09 17.51 30.77
N PRO A 107 4.90 17.03 30.35
CA PRO A 107 4.77 15.76 29.62
C PRO A 107 5.59 15.71 28.32
N MET A 108 5.73 16.84 27.62
CA MET A 108 6.55 16.92 26.41
C MET A 108 8.06 16.81 26.71
N LYS A 109 8.54 17.36 27.83
CA LYS A 109 9.93 17.26 28.26
C LYS A 109 10.31 15.85 28.71
N GLU A 110 9.41 15.19 29.43
CA GLU A 110 9.60 13.83 29.96
C GLU A 110 9.46 12.74 28.89
N TYR A 111 8.77 13.05 27.80
CA TYR A 111 8.51 12.10 26.75
C TYR A 111 9.78 11.77 25.95
N ARG A 112 10.21 10.52 26.01
CA ARG A 112 11.37 9.97 25.30
C ARG A 112 10.93 8.98 24.22
N PRO A 113 10.34 9.42 23.11
CA PRO A 113 9.73 8.53 22.11
C PRO A 113 10.75 7.79 21.23
N GLY A 114 12.03 7.85 21.50
CA GLY A 114 13.05 7.36 20.59
C GLY A 114 13.34 8.32 19.43
N ARG A 115 14.02 7.83 18.39
CA ARG A 115 14.38 8.62 17.21
C ARG A 115 13.39 8.40 16.05
N GLY A 116 13.26 9.39 15.17
CA GLY A 116 12.56 9.26 13.90
C GLY A 116 11.04 9.29 13.99
N ILE A 117 10.42 8.44 13.21
CA ILE A 117 8.98 8.38 12.94
C ILE A 117 8.14 8.09 14.20
N TYR A 118 8.75 7.43 15.18
CA TYR A 118 8.10 7.05 16.44
C TYR A 118 8.08 8.19 17.49
N ARG A 119 8.43 9.41 17.10
CA ARG A 119 8.51 10.56 18.01
C ARG A 119 7.19 10.95 18.67
N SER A 120 6.06 10.51 18.10
CA SER A 120 4.77 10.74 18.72
C SER A 120 3.78 9.63 18.36
N SER A 121 2.89 9.28 19.30
CA SER A 121 1.80 8.32 19.06
C SER A 121 0.94 8.76 17.88
N TYR A 122 0.62 10.05 17.77
CA TYR A 122 -0.13 10.60 16.65
C TYR A 122 0.60 10.44 15.31
N LYS A 123 1.88 10.82 15.23
CA LYS A 123 2.67 10.63 13.99
C LYS A 123 2.81 9.16 13.63
N ASN A 124 2.93 8.29 14.62
CA ASN A 124 2.96 6.85 14.38
C ASN A 124 1.60 6.32 13.90
N ALA A 125 0.49 6.80 14.46
CA ALA A 125 -0.86 6.46 13.99
C ALA A 125 -1.08 6.90 12.53
N ILE A 126 -0.68 8.12 12.17
CA ILE A 126 -0.71 8.59 10.77
C ILE A 126 0.13 7.68 9.86
N ARG A 127 1.33 7.32 10.30
CA ARG A 127 2.21 6.42 9.55
C ARG A 127 1.55 5.06 9.31
N VAL A 128 1.00 4.47 10.37
CA VAL A 128 0.32 3.17 10.27
C VAL A 128 -0.90 3.30 9.36
N GLY A 129 -1.78 4.27 9.62
CA GLY A 129 -2.97 4.49 8.80
C GLY A 129 -2.65 4.68 7.32
N ALA A 130 -1.70 5.55 6.99
CA ALA A 130 -1.30 5.80 5.61
C ALA A 130 -0.69 4.56 4.93
N THR A 131 0.20 3.86 5.63
CA THR A 131 0.87 2.68 5.10
C THR A 131 -0.10 1.52 4.92
N GLU A 132 -0.95 1.25 5.91
CA GLU A 132 -1.92 0.16 5.88
C GLU A 132 -3.02 0.40 4.84
N THR A 133 -3.50 1.63 4.71
CA THR A 133 -4.45 2.01 3.66
C THR A 133 -3.87 1.74 2.27
N ASN A 134 -2.61 2.14 2.04
CA ASN A 134 -1.94 1.89 0.76
C ASN A 134 -1.78 0.38 0.49
N ILE A 135 -1.36 -0.39 1.50
CA ILE A 135 -1.26 -1.85 1.38
C ILE A 135 -2.63 -2.48 1.03
N ALA A 136 -3.70 -2.06 1.70
CA ALA A 136 -5.04 -2.59 1.47
C ALA A 136 -5.52 -2.36 0.02
N TYR A 137 -5.28 -1.17 -0.52
CA TYR A 137 -5.62 -0.86 -1.91
C TYR A 137 -4.85 -1.75 -2.89
N HIS A 138 -3.55 -1.87 -2.72
CA HIS A 138 -2.73 -2.69 -3.63
C HIS A 138 -2.99 -4.19 -3.47
N GLU A 139 -3.37 -4.65 -2.29
CA GLU A 139 -3.84 -6.02 -2.09
C GLU A 139 -5.12 -6.29 -2.88
N ALA A 140 -6.10 -5.39 -2.79
CA ALA A 140 -7.35 -5.50 -3.53
C ALA A 140 -7.11 -5.47 -5.06
N ASP A 141 -6.25 -4.58 -5.53
CA ASP A 141 -5.86 -4.47 -6.93
C ASP A 141 -5.13 -5.75 -7.40
N HIS A 142 -4.18 -6.27 -6.63
CA HIS A 142 -3.46 -7.51 -6.96
C HIS A 142 -4.41 -8.69 -7.10
N GLN A 143 -5.35 -8.87 -6.17
CA GLN A 143 -6.34 -9.95 -6.23
C GLN A 143 -7.25 -9.83 -7.44
N ARG A 144 -7.64 -8.60 -7.82
CA ARG A 144 -8.40 -8.35 -9.03
C ARG A 144 -7.60 -8.70 -10.29
N TRP A 145 -6.39 -8.16 -10.43
CA TRP A 145 -5.57 -8.33 -11.62
C TRP A 145 -5.14 -9.78 -11.85
N LYS A 146 -4.90 -10.52 -10.77
CA LYS A 146 -4.57 -11.95 -10.85
C LYS A 146 -5.59 -12.74 -11.66
N ASN A 147 -6.87 -12.38 -11.54
CA ASN A 147 -7.98 -13.09 -12.18
C ASN A 147 -8.33 -12.55 -13.57
N LEU A 148 -7.72 -11.45 -14.02
CA LEU A 148 -7.97 -10.85 -15.32
C LEU A 148 -6.93 -11.33 -16.34
N ASN A 149 -7.36 -12.19 -17.28
CA ASN A 149 -6.44 -12.78 -18.26
C ASN A 149 -5.76 -11.76 -19.18
N PHE A 150 -6.40 -10.61 -19.42
CA PHE A 150 -5.84 -9.55 -20.25
C PHE A 150 -4.83 -8.64 -19.52
N VAL A 151 -4.59 -8.86 -18.23
CA VAL A 151 -3.51 -8.19 -17.49
C VAL A 151 -2.23 -8.99 -17.63
N LEU A 152 -1.18 -8.36 -18.11
CA LEU A 152 0.12 -8.95 -18.46
C LEU A 152 1.17 -8.77 -17.37
N GLY A 153 1.04 -7.71 -16.58
CA GLY A 153 2.00 -7.35 -15.54
C GLY A 153 1.52 -6.15 -14.74
N VAL A 154 2.40 -5.65 -13.89
CA VAL A 154 2.12 -4.54 -12.98
C VAL A 154 3.17 -3.46 -13.17
N LYS A 155 2.78 -2.26 -13.55
CA LYS A 155 3.66 -1.10 -13.63
C LYS A 155 3.59 -0.33 -12.32
N VAL A 156 4.75 -0.11 -11.69
CA VAL A 156 4.88 0.68 -10.47
C VAL A 156 5.58 1.98 -10.78
N ASP A 157 4.90 3.08 -10.51
CA ASP A 157 5.43 4.44 -10.71
C ASP A 157 5.29 5.25 -9.41
N ARG A 158 6.12 6.30 -9.31
CA ARG A 158 5.93 7.30 -8.26
C ARG A 158 4.62 8.07 -8.48
N SER A 159 3.95 8.42 -7.37
CA SER A 159 2.82 9.34 -7.47
C SER A 159 3.28 10.69 -8.06
N PRO A 160 2.54 11.24 -9.04
CA PRO A 160 2.83 12.56 -9.59
C PRO A 160 2.71 13.68 -8.55
N THR A 161 2.03 13.43 -7.43
CA THR A 161 1.91 14.38 -6.32
C THR A 161 3.13 14.38 -5.39
N SER A 162 4.06 13.43 -5.56
CA SER A 162 5.29 13.36 -4.78
C SER A 162 6.24 14.46 -5.21
N LYS A 163 6.41 15.47 -4.36
CA LYS A 163 7.32 16.61 -4.62
C LYS A 163 8.77 16.32 -4.22
N GLU A 164 8.98 15.44 -3.26
CA GLU A 164 10.30 15.12 -2.72
C GLU A 164 10.90 13.88 -3.40
N PRO A 165 12.19 13.91 -3.75
CA PRO A 165 12.87 12.74 -4.29
C PRO A 165 12.93 11.61 -3.26
N CYS A 166 12.68 10.38 -3.71
CA CYS A 166 12.81 9.19 -2.88
C CYS A 166 13.69 8.17 -3.59
N LYS A 167 14.89 7.97 -3.10
CA LYS A 167 15.88 7.06 -3.71
C LYS A 167 15.34 5.63 -3.87
N ILE A 168 14.60 5.13 -2.87
CA ILE A 168 14.01 3.79 -2.92
C ILE A 168 12.95 3.73 -4.02
N CYS A 169 12.01 4.68 -4.02
CA CYS A 169 10.93 4.68 -5.01
C CYS A 169 11.45 4.88 -6.44
N ASP A 170 12.48 5.71 -6.62
CA ASP A 170 13.08 5.97 -7.92
C ASP A 170 13.83 4.74 -8.45
N ALA A 171 14.51 4.00 -7.57
CA ALA A 171 15.19 2.77 -7.89
C ALA A 171 14.23 1.60 -8.13
N MET A 172 13.11 1.56 -7.39
CA MET A 172 12.15 0.44 -7.45
C MET A 172 10.99 0.68 -8.42
N LYS A 173 10.96 1.78 -9.18
CA LYS A 173 9.95 1.98 -10.23
C LYS A 173 10.24 1.08 -11.42
N GLY A 174 9.19 0.58 -12.07
CA GLY A 174 9.36 -0.27 -13.24
C GLY A 174 8.15 -1.16 -13.49
N THR A 175 8.31 -2.08 -14.43
CA THR A 175 7.27 -3.02 -14.82
C THR A 175 7.63 -4.41 -14.31
N TYR A 176 6.73 -5.00 -13.57
CA TYR A 176 6.89 -6.25 -12.83
C TYR A 176 6.00 -7.36 -13.40
N PRO A 177 6.35 -8.63 -13.19
CA PRO A 177 5.50 -9.77 -13.58
C PRO A 177 4.09 -9.70 -12.99
N LYS A 178 3.11 -10.30 -13.67
CA LYS A 178 1.70 -10.33 -13.22
C LYS A 178 1.51 -10.88 -11.80
N GLY A 179 2.33 -11.86 -11.40
CA GLY A 179 2.28 -12.45 -10.06
C GLY A 179 2.91 -11.56 -8.97
N PHE A 180 3.65 -10.53 -9.36
CA PHE A 180 4.29 -9.63 -8.41
C PHE A 180 3.24 -8.81 -7.67
N LYS A 181 3.33 -8.82 -6.33
CA LYS A 181 2.43 -8.08 -5.47
C LYS A 181 3.08 -6.77 -5.04
N PHE A 182 2.64 -5.68 -5.63
CA PHE A 182 3.14 -4.38 -5.17
C PHE A 182 2.71 -4.12 -3.73
N LEU A 183 3.70 -3.86 -2.89
CA LEU A 183 3.56 -3.42 -1.51
C LEU A 183 4.39 -2.15 -1.33
N PRO A 184 3.94 -1.18 -0.52
CA PRO A 184 4.70 0.05 -0.28
C PRO A 184 6.15 -0.25 0.05
N TRP A 185 7.08 0.38 -0.66
CA TRP A 185 8.51 0.15 -0.51
C TRP A 185 9.06 0.54 0.86
N HIS A 186 8.41 1.48 1.50
CA HIS A 186 8.76 2.03 2.82
C HIS A 186 7.53 2.67 3.47
N PRO A 187 7.55 2.98 4.78
CA PRO A 187 6.48 3.74 5.42
C PRO A 187 6.21 5.07 4.71
N PHE A 188 4.94 5.46 4.60
CA PHE A 188 4.48 6.63 3.82
C PHE A 188 4.76 6.58 2.32
N CYS A 189 5.06 5.43 1.77
CA CYS A 189 5.20 5.29 0.33
C CYS A 189 3.87 5.63 -0.36
N ILE A 190 3.93 6.49 -1.38
CA ILE A 190 2.78 6.91 -2.19
C ILE A 190 2.92 6.50 -3.65
N CYS A 191 3.79 5.55 -3.94
CA CYS A 191 3.86 4.93 -5.27
C CYS A 191 2.54 4.28 -5.64
N GLN A 192 2.26 4.22 -6.93
CA GLN A 192 1.04 3.66 -7.49
C GLN A 192 1.39 2.48 -8.38
N ALA A 193 0.61 1.41 -8.28
CA ALA A 193 0.63 0.31 -9.22
C ALA A 193 -0.52 0.47 -10.23
N THR A 194 -0.26 0.13 -11.48
CA THR A 194 -1.24 0.11 -12.55
C THR A 194 -1.09 -1.17 -13.34
N PRO A 195 -2.18 -1.78 -13.86
CA PRO A 195 -2.07 -2.99 -14.66
C PRO A 195 -1.49 -2.66 -16.04
N VAL A 196 -0.60 -3.51 -16.52
CA VAL A 196 -0.19 -3.55 -17.93
C VAL A 196 -1.15 -4.50 -18.63
N MET A 197 -1.88 -4.00 -19.61
CA MET A 197 -2.98 -4.74 -20.25
C MET A 197 -2.66 -5.05 -21.71
N LEU A 198 -3.32 -6.07 -22.28
CA LEU A 198 -3.42 -6.24 -23.72
C LEU A 198 -4.03 -5.00 -24.35
N SER A 199 -3.67 -4.70 -25.61
CA SER A 199 -4.42 -3.76 -26.41
C SER A 199 -5.83 -4.28 -26.70
N GLY A 200 -6.77 -3.39 -27.06
CA GLY A 200 -8.14 -3.82 -27.39
C GLY A 200 -8.17 -4.85 -28.52
N ALA A 201 -7.34 -4.68 -29.55
CA ALA A 201 -7.23 -5.62 -30.68
C ALA A 201 -6.70 -7.01 -30.23
N GLU A 202 -5.63 -7.03 -29.43
CA GLU A 202 -5.07 -8.27 -28.89
C GLU A 202 -6.08 -8.99 -27.96
N PHE A 203 -6.82 -8.23 -27.17
CA PHE A 203 -7.85 -8.81 -26.29
C PHE A 203 -9.03 -9.37 -27.09
N THR A 204 -9.44 -8.71 -28.17
CA THR A 204 -10.47 -9.22 -29.07
C THR A 204 -10.02 -10.54 -29.70
N SER A 205 -8.80 -10.61 -30.23
CA SER A 205 -8.24 -11.86 -30.75
C SER A 205 -8.19 -12.96 -29.68
N PHE A 206 -7.74 -12.62 -28.48
CA PHE A 206 -7.75 -13.57 -27.34
C PHE A 206 -9.14 -14.11 -27.03
N LEU A 207 -10.20 -13.28 -27.10
CA LEU A 207 -11.58 -13.74 -26.88
C LEU A 207 -12.09 -14.67 -28.00
N ILE A 208 -11.62 -14.49 -29.23
CA ILE A 208 -12.01 -15.30 -30.38
C ILE A 208 -11.26 -16.62 -30.39
N ASP A 209 -9.94 -16.58 -30.23
CA ASP A 209 -9.04 -17.71 -30.45
C ASP A 209 -8.70 -18.47 -29.18
N GLY A 210 -8.99 -17.89 -28.00
CA GLY A 210 -8.65 -18.45 -26.69
C GLY A 210 -7.14 -18.44 -26.36
N ASN A 211 -6.30 -17.94 -27.27
CA ASN A 211 -4.85 -17.99 -27.16
C ASN A 211 -4.27 -16.64 -26.71
N MET A 212 -3.48 -16.67 -25.65
CA MET A 212 -2.71 -15.50 -25.22
C MET A 212 -1.63 -15.20 -26.26
N PRO A 213 -1.49 -13.93 -26.74
CA PRO A 213 -0.42 -13.56 -27.66
C PRO A 213 0.96 -13.95 -27.11
N ALA A 214 1.75 -14.64 -27.93
CA ALA A 214 3.07 -15.14 -27.54
C ALA A 214 3.99 -13.98 -27.10
N GLY A 215 4.77 -14.19 -26.04
CA GLY A 215 5.75 -13.25 -25.54
C GLY A 215 5.19 -12.00 -24.83
N ARG A 216 3.90 -11.89 -24.66
CA ARG A 216 3.28 -10.70 -24.02
C ARG A 216 3.25 -10.76 -22.50
N VAL A 217 3.26 -11.96 -21.92
CA VAL A 217 3.28 -12.12 -20.45
C VAL A 217 4.65 -11.71 -19.92
N LEU A 218 4.66 -10.74 -19.04
CA LEU A 218 5.88 -10.23 -18.42
C LEU A 218 6.39 -11.23 -17.37
N LYS A 219 7.65 -11.60 -17.48
CA LYS A 219 8.31 -12.56 -16.58
C LYS A 219 9.46 -11.95 -15.80
N ASP A 220 10.10 -10.93 -16.38
CA ASP A 220 11.34 -10.37 -15.85
C ASP A 220 11.07 -9.24 -14.86
N MET A 221 11.95 -9.13 -13.88
CA MET A 221 11.98 -8.04 -12.92
C MET A 221 12.73 -6.84 -13.51
N PRO A 222 12.39 -5.58 -13.11
CA PRO A 222 13.15 -4.42 -13.54
C PRO A 222 14.61 -4.49 -13.07
N GLU A 223 15.56 -4.29 -13.98
CA GLU A 223 17.00 -4.35 -13.69
C GLU A 223 17.41 -3.37 -12.58
N ASN A 224 16.90 -2.15 -12.62
CA ASN A 224 17.15 -1.13 -11.60
C ASN A 224 16.69 -1.55 -10.19
N ALA A 225 15.60 -2.34 -10.10
CA ALA A 225 15.13 -2.86 -8.83
C ALA A 225 16.05 -3.99 -8.32
N LEU A 226 16.52 -4.86 -9.20
CA LEU A 226 17.47 -5.91 -8.84
C LEU A 226 18.79 -5.31 -8.37
N GLU A 227 19.36 -4.35 -9.12
CA GLU A 227 20.58 -3.63 -8.76
C GLU A 227 20.45 -2.93 -7.39
N TYR A 228 19.31 -2.28 -7.15
CA TYR A 228 19.06 -1.64 -5.86
C TYR A 228 19.09 -2.63 -4.70
N ILE A 229 18.51 -3.81 -4.86
CA ILE A 229 18.47 -4.85 -3.82
C ILE A 229 19.85 -5.44 -3.58
N GLU A 230 20.65 -5.64 -4.62
CA GLU A 230 22.02 -6.12 -4.51
C GLU A 230 22.91 -5.13 -3.75
N THR A 231 22.80 -3.84 -4.08
CA THR A 231 23.58 -2.77 -3.45
C THR A 231 23.09 -2.39 -2.05
N ASN A 232 21.87 -2.78 -1.67
CA ASN A 232 21.25 -2.46 -0.37
C ASN A 232 20.76 -3.72 0.36
N PRO A 233 21.66 -4.60 0.86
CA PRO A 233 21.29 -5.90 1.44
C PRO A 233 20.33 -5.77 2.64
N ASN A 234 20.36 -4.67 3.38
CA ASN A 234 19.43 -4.41 4.48
C ASN A 234 17.97 -4.31 4.01
N TYR A 235 17.73 -3.96 2.73
CA TYR A 235 16.39 -3.90 2.16
C TYR A 235 15.73 -5.29 2.08
N LYS A 236 16.51 -6.37 2.06
CA LYS A 236 16.02 -7.76 2.08
C LYS A 236 15.22 -8.10 3.35
N GLN A 237 15.30 -7.27 4.38
CA GLN A 237 14.46 -7.38 5.60
C GLN A 237 13.13 -6.62 5.49
N SER A 238 12.92 -5.86 4.42
CA SER A 238 11.69 -5.09 4.24
C SER A 238 10.47 -5.99 4.00
N TYR A 239 9.30 -5.51 4.42
CA TYR A 239 8.04 -6.19 4.18
C TYR A 239 7.77 -6.43 2.69
N ALA A 240 8.05 -5.43 1.84
CA ALA A 240 7.88 -5.54 0.40
C ALA A 240 8.77 -6.63 -0.23
N TYR A 241 10.03 -6.72 0.21
CA TYR A 241 10.94 -7.77 -0.27
C TYR A 241 10.52 -9.16 0.20
N THR A 242 10.25 -9.34 1.50
CA THR A 242 9.97 -10.68 2.06
C THR A 242 8.74 -11.34 1.43
N HIS A 243 7.72 -10.54 1.07
CA HIS A 243 6.51 -11.02 0.41
C HIS A 243 6.68 -11.32 -1.08
N ASN A 244 7.72 -10.76 -1.70
CA ASN A 244 8.05 -10.99 -3.11
C ASN A 244 9.40 -11.69 -3.29
N ALA A 245 9.93 -12.30 -2.23
CA ALA A 245 11.24 -12.94 -2.25
C ALA A 245 11.45 -13.94 -3.41
N PRO A 246 10.48 -14.76 -3.84
CA PRO A 246 10.66 -15.63 -4.99
C PRO A 246 11.05 -14.86 -6.25
N PHE A 247 10.36 -13.77 -6.58
CA PHE A 247 10.65 -12.94 -7.75
C PHE A 247 12.07 -12.35 -7.73
N PHE A 248 12.52 -11.92 -6.55
CA PHE A 248 13.86 -11.34 -6.40
C PHE A 248 14.97 -12.38 -6.41
N ARG A 249 14.71 -13.61 -5.95
CA ARG A 249 15.71 -14.70 -5.91
C ARG A 249 15.88 -15.37 -7.25
N ASP A 250 14.80 -15.62 -7.97
CA ASP A 250 14.81 -16.30 -9.26
C ASP A 250 15.46 -15.46 -10.37
N ASN A 251 15.56 -14.15 -10.17
CA ASN A 251 16.18 -13.20 -11.10
C ASN A 251 17.54 -12.64 -10.62
N SER A 252 18.05 -13.07 -9.45
CA SER A 252 19.44 -12.76 -9.05
C SER A 252 20.37 -13.72 -9.78
N LYS A 253 21.11 -13.19 -10.74
CA LYS A 253 22.20 -13.90 -11.43
C LYS A 253 23.40 -14.08 -10.52
#